data_b5e858f866a092133ca68732f2950f5d
#
_entry.id   b5e858f866a092133ca68732f2950f5d
#
_cell.length_a   1.000
_cell.length_b   1.000
_cell.length_c   1.000
_cell.angle_alpha   90.00
_cell.angle_beta   90.00
_cell.angle_gamma   90.00
#
_symmetry.space_group_name_H-M   'P 1'
#
loop_
_entity.id
_entity.type
_entity.pdbx_description
1 polymer ?
#
loop_
_entity_poly.entity_id
_entity_poly.type
_entity_poly.pdbx_seq_one_letter_code
_entity_poly.pdbx_strand_id
1 'polypeptide(L)'
;RADRIGGLLRYGIPNMKLEKHIIDRKLEVMKAEGIEFVTEANVGEKIKAKKLVDEYDAVVLACGASNPRDINAPGRDANGIYFAVDFLKATTKSLLDSDLSDGKFISAKDKNVIVIGGGDTGNDCVGTCIRHGCKSVTQLEMMPKAPDTRRESNPWPQWPLVCKTDYGQEEAIAVFGHDPRIYTTTVKEFKKDKK
;
A
#
# COMPACT_ATOMS: atom_id res chain seq x y z
N ARG A 1 0.37 9.48 -15.01
CA ARG A 1 -0.86 10.09 -14.44
C ARG A 1 -0.56 10.93 -13.21
N ALA A 2 0.41 10.54 -12.38
CA ALA A 2 0.79 11.27 -11.17
C ALA A 2 1.72 12.45 -11.48
N ASP A 3 1.85 13.35 -10.51
CA ASP A 3 2.74 14.50 -10.51
C ASP A 3 4.23 14.12 -10.38
N ARG A 4 4.50 12.95 -9.79
CA ARG A 4 5.86 12.39 -9.63
C ARG A 4 5.98 11.00 -10.24
N ILE A 5 7.17 10.67 -10.72
CA ILE A 5 7.50 9.37 -11.29
C ILE A 5 7.70 8.34 -10.19
N GLY A 6 7.38 7.07 -10.49
CA GLY A 6 7.62 5.93 -9.61
C GLY A 6 6.38 5.12 -9.24
N GLY A 7 5.17 5.60 -9.57
CA GLY A 7 3.92 4.85 -9.35
C GLY A 7 3.75 4.38 -7.90
N LEU A 8 3.56 3.06 -7.70
CA LEU A 8 3.44 2.46 -6.36
C LEU A 8 4.72 2.58 -5.53
N LEU A 9 5.90 2.55 -6.13
CA LEU A 9 7.17 2.78 -5.42
C LEU A 9 7.20 4.19 -4.79
N ARG A 10 6.64 5.18 -5.50
CA ARG A 10 6.58 6.58 -5.02
C ARG A 10 5.51 6.79 -3.96
N TYR A 11 4.28 6.33 -4.21
CA TYR A 11 3.12 6.69 -3.40
C TYR A 11 2.43 5.53 -2.67
N GLY A 12 2.65 4.27 -3.08
CA GLY A 12 2.04 3.10 -2.44
C GLY A 12 2.90 2.53 -1.32
N ILE A 13 4.20 2.36 -1.56
CA ILE A 13 5.13 1.84 -0.55
C ILE A 13 5.50 2.97 0.41
N PRO A 14 5.34 2.79 1.74
CA PRO A 14 5.67 3.83 2.71
C PRO A 14 7.17 4.16 2.74
N ASN A 15 7.48 5.39 3.18
CA ASN A 15 8.87 5.88 3.20
C ASN A 15 9.79 5.05 4.10
N MET A 16 9.26 4.51 5.20
CA MET A 16 9.98 3.63 6.12
C MET A 16 10.44 2.31 5.51
N LYS A 17 9.76 1.83 4.44
CA LYS A 17 10.14 0.63 3.70
C LYS A 17 11.01 0.94 2.49
N LEU A 18 10.76 2.07 1.83
CA LEU A 18 11.51 2.55 0.68
C LEU A 18 11.61 4.07 0.71
N GLU A 19 12.74 4.58 1.13
CA GLU A 19 13.03 6.00 1.13
C GLU A 19 13.01 6.57 -0.29
N LYS A 20 12.36 7.72 -0.48
CA LYS A 20 12.08 8.24 -1.83
C LYS A 20 13.29 8.80 -2.54
N HIS A 21 14.34 9.18 -1.80
CA HIS A 21 15.62 9.57 -2.41
C HIS A 21 16.28 8.45 -3.23
N ILE A 22 16.02 7.17 -2.88
CA ILE A 22 16.50 6.01 -3.67
C ILE A 22 15.86 6.02 -5.05
N ILE A 23 14.57 6.35 -5.13
CA ILE A 23 13.87 6.48 -6.41
C ILE A 23 14.42 7.67 -7.18
N ASP A 24 14.62 8.82 -6.51
CA ASP A 24 15.13 10.04 -7.15
C ASP A 24 16.53 9.81 -7.74
N ARG A 25 17.42 9.15 -7.01
CA ARG A 25 18.74 8.75 -7.53
C ARG A 25 18.63 7.86 -8.78
N LYS A 26 17.72 6.90 -8.80
CA LYS A 26 17.49 6.04 -9.98
C LYS A 26 16.98 6.85 -11.17
N LEU A 27 16.08 7.80 -10.93
CA LEU A 27 15.56 8.66 -11.99
C LEU A 27 16.62 9.55 -12.60
N GLU A 28 17.56 10.09 -11.80
CA GLU A 28 18.68 10.87 -12.33
C GLU A 28 19.60 10.04 -13.23
N VAL A 29 19.87 8.78 -12.84
CA VAL A 29 20.65 7.86 -13.71
C VAL A 29 19.91 7.62 -15.03
N MET A 30 18.60 7.31 -14.97
CA MET A 30 17.81 7.05 -16.17
C MET A 30 17.71 8.27 -17.09
N LYS A 31 17.60 9.47 -16.52
CA LYS A 31 17.64 10.73 -17.30
C LYS A 31 18.99 10.92 -17.97
N ALA A 32 20.10 10.63 -17.27
CA ALA A 32 21.44 10.71 -17.83
C ALA A 32 21.67 9.70 -18.97
N GLU A 33 20.94 8.59 -18.96
CA GLU A 33 20.90 7.59 -20.04
C GLU A 33 20.01 8.02 -21.22
N GLY A 34 19.37 9.18 -21.16
CA GLY A 34 18.52 9.74 -22.22
C GLY A 34 17.04 9.35 -22.13
N ILE A 35 16.58 8.79 -21.01
CA ILE A 35 15.16 8.46 -20.82
C ILE A 35 14.37 9.72 -20.48
N GLU A 36 13.37 10.01 -21.29
CA GLU A 36 12.44 11.10 -21.06
C GLU A 36 11.23 10.66 -20.23
N PHE A 37 10.90 11.44 -19.21
CA PHE A 37 9.77 11.19 -18.34
C PHE A 37 8.70 12.27 -18.50
N VAL A 38 7.47 11.84 -18.79
CA VAL A 38 6.33 12.75 -18.89
C VAL A 38 5.33 12.44 -17.76
N THR A 39 5.26 13.32 -16.78
CA THR A 39 4.28 13.25 -15.68
C THR A 39 2.95 13.84 -16.07
N GLU A 40 1.90 13.60 -15.26
CA GLU A 40 0.52 14.10 -15.49
C GLU A 40 -0.04 13.79 -16.89
N ALA A 41 0.59 12.85 -17.59
CA ALA A 41 0.22 12.37 -18.90
C ALA A 41 -0.69 11.12 -18.77
N ASN A 42 -2.00 11.32 -18.93
CA ASN A 42 -2.97 10.22 -18.96
C ASN A 42 -3.26 9.84 -20.40
N VAL A 43 -2.77 8.69 -20.83
CA VAL A 43 -3.01 8.17 -22.17
C VAL A 43 -4.46 7.71 -22.28
N GLY A 44 -5.13 8.11 -23.34
CA GLY A 44 -6.57 7.95 -23.54
C GLY A 44 -7.39 9.20 -23.22
N GLU A 45 -6.87 10.09 -22.37
CA GLU A 45 -7.50 11.37 -22.03
C GLU A 45 -6.67 12.55 -22.57
N LYS A 46 -5.51 12.81 -21.98
CA LYS A 46 -4.62 13.92 -22.37
C LYS A 46 -3.79 13.62 -23.60
N ILE A 47 -3.37 12.37 -23.77
CA ILE A 47 -2.56 11.89 -24.90
C ILE A 47 -3.34 10.81 -25.63
N LYS A 48 -3.57 11.00 -26.93
CA LYS A 48 -4.22 9.97 -27.75
C LYS A 48 -3.29 8.78 -27.93
N ALA A 49 -3.80 7.55 -27.69
CA ALA A 49 -3.01 6.33 -27.85
C ALA A 49 -2.45 6.18 -29.28
N LYS A 50 -3.25 6.57 -30.31
CA LYS A 50 -2.80 6.56 -31.70
C LYS A 50 -1.53 7.37 -31.93
N LYS A 51 -1.37 8.53 -31.27
CA LYS A 51 -0.18 9.37 -31.38
C LYS A 51 1.08 8.58 -30.98
N LEU A 52 1.02 7.81 -29.87
CA LEU A 52 2.15 7.02 -29.43
C LEU A 52 2.51 5.91 -30.42
N VAL A 53 1.51 5.27 -31.01
CA VAL A 53 1.72 4.23 -32.03
C VAL A 53 2.33 4.79 -33.31
N ASP A 54 1.96 6.02 -33.69
CA ASP A 54 2.46 6.66 -34.90
C ASP A 54 3.88 7.26 -34.73
N GLU A 55 4.28 7.63 -33.50
CA GLU A 55 5.55 8.32 -33.20
C GLU A 55 6.68 7.39 -32.71
N TYR A 56 6.35 6.17 -32.23
CA TYR A 56 7.32 5.26 -31.63
C TYR A 56 7.35 3.92 -32.36
N ASP A 57 8.52 3.32 -32.49
CA ASP A 57 8.71 2.00 -33.11
C ASP A 57 8.09 0.86 -32.29
N ALA A 58 8.01 1.03 -30.96
CA ALA A 58 7.38 0.06 -30.05
C ALA A 58 6.76 0.76 -28.84
N VAL A 59 5.67 0.21 -28.35
CA VAL A 59 4.97 0.69 -27.14
C VAL A 59 4.82 -0.43 -26.13
N VAL A 60 5.33 -0.24 -24.93
CA VAL A 60 5.20 -1.16 -23.81
C VAL A 60 4.11 -0.67 -22.84
N LEU A 61 3.10 -1.48 -22.59
CA LEU A 61 2.04 -1.19 -21.63
C LEU A 61 2.43 -1.69 -20.23
N ALA A 62 2.96 -0.79 -19.40
CA ALA A 62 3.33 -1.05 -18.01
C ALA A 62 2.50 -0.17 -17.05
N CYS A 63 1.16 -0.20 -17.22
CA CYS A 63 0.23 0.74 -16.61
C CYS A 63 -0.04 0.50 -15.11
N GLY A 64 0.34 -0.67 -14.59
CA GLY A 64 -0.03 -1.12 -13.26
C GLY A 64 -1.53 -1.37 -13.11
N ALA A 65 -1.98 -1.58 -11.87
CA ALA A 65 -3.39 -1.75 -11.52
C ALA A 65 -3.80 -0.67 -10.52
N SER A 66 -4.85 0.09 -10.84
CA SER A 66 -5.36 1.17 -9.99
C SER A 66 -6.81 0.98 -9.56
N ASN A 67 -7.46 -0.08 -10.07
CA ASN A 67 -8.81 -0.42 -9.64
C ASN A 67 -8.72 -1.38 -8.44
N PRO A 68 -9.06 -0.95 -7.22
CA PRO A 68 -8.92 -1.78 -6.03
C PRO A 68 -9.99 -2.89 -6.03
N ARG A 69 -9.65 -4.04 -5.45
CA ARG A 69 -10.66 -5.02 -5.07
C ARG A 69 -11.39 -4.48 -3.84
N ASP A 70 -12.71 -4.43 -3.91
CA ASP A 70 -13.53 -4.01 -2.78
C ASP A 70 -14.18 -5.20 -2.08
N ILE A 71 -14.53 -5.00 -0.81
CA ILE A 71 -15.26 -5.98 -0.03
C ILE A 71 -16.77 -5.74 -0.22
N ASN A 72 -17.48 -6.77 -0.64
CA ASN A 72 -18.93 -6.72 -0.76
C ASN A 72 -19.59 -7.10 0.57
N ALA A 73 -19.67 -6.11 1.47
CA ALA A 73 -20.30 -6.30 2.80
C ALA A 73 -21.24 -5.13 3.11
N PRO A 74 -22.39 -5.38 3.77
CA PRO A 74 -23.29 -4.34 4.20
C PRO A 74 -22.57 -3.25 5.01
N GLY A 75 -22.91 -1.98 4.77
CA GLY A 75 -22.31 -0.85 5.47
C GLY A 75 -20.93 -0.43 4.96
N ARG A 76 -20.44 -0.99 3.84
CA ARG A 76 -19.14 -0.61 3.22
C ARG A 76 -19.04 0.89 2.92
N ASP A 77 -20.16 1.55 2.72
CA ASP A 77 -20.29 3.00 2.48
C ASP A 77 -20.18 3.86 3.77
N ALA A 78 -19.91 3.26 4.93
CA ALA A 78 -19.72 4.00 6.17
C ALA A 78 -18.47 4.88 6.12
N ASN A 79 -18.51 6.01 6.80
CA ASN A 79 -17.36 6.88 6.97
C ASN A 79 -16.23 6.18 7.73
N GLY A 80 -14.98 6.47 7.37
CA GLY A 80 -13.81 5.90 8.03
C GLY A 80 -13.33 4.58 7.41
N ILE A 81 -13.92 4.13 6.31
CA ILE A 81 -13.48 2.95 5.57
C ILE A 81 -12.80 3.39 4.29
N TYR A 82 -11.51 3.13 4.19
CA TYR A 82 -10.65 3.60 3.10
C TYR A 82 -9.97 2.43 2.41
N PHE A 83 -9.63 2.60 1.14
CA PHE A 83 -8.72 1.68 0.46
C PHE A 83 -7.29 1.90 0.97
N ALA A 84 -6.57 0.81 1.15
CA ALA A 84 -5.18 0.83 1.64
C ALA A 84 -4.28 1.75 0.82
N VAL A 85 -4.39 1.69 -0.52
CA VAL A 85 -3.57 2.53 -1.41
C VAL A 85 -3.90 4.01 -1.25
N ASP A 86 -5.15 4.38 -1.02
CA ASP A 86 -5.53 5.77 -0.79
C ASP A 86 -4.96 6.29 0.53
N PHE A 87 -5.03 5.48 1.59
CA PHE A 87 -4.43 5.79 2.88
C PHE A 87 -2.91 5.99 2.77
N LEU A 88 -2.20 5.03 2.16
CA LEU A 88 -0.75 5.09 1.98
C LEU A 88 -0.32 6.23 1.07
N LYS A 89 -1.04 6.43 -0.04
CA LYS A 89 -0.77 7.51 -1.01
C LYS A 89 -0.96 8.88 -0.38
N ALA A 90 -2.05 9.10 0.34
CA ALA A 90 -2.32 10.38 0.98
C ALA A 90 -1.22 10.71 2.00
N THR A 91 -0.82 9.73 2.83
CA THR A 91 0.26 9.88 3.80
C THR A 91 1.59 10.23 3.12
N THR A 92 1.99 9.43 2.13
CA THR A 92 3.27 9.65 1.44
C THR A 92 3.29 10.97 0.65
N LYS A 93 2.15 11.34 0.04
CA LYS A 93 2.06 12.61 -0.68
C LYS A 93 2.20 13.80 0.27
N SER A 94 1.48 13.82 1.38
CA SER A 94 1.59 14.87 2.39
C SER A 94 3.00 14.95 2.98
N LEU A 95 3.64 13.79 3.23
CA LEU A 95 5.03 13.75 3.69
C LEU A 95 5.98 14.42 2.68
N LEU A 96 5.86 14.11 1.39
CA LEU A 96 6.73 14.64 0.34
C LEU A 96 6.45 16.12 0.00
N ASP A 97 5.21 16.57 0.17
CA ASP A 97 4.81 17.93 -0.18
C ASP A 97 5.08 18.92 0.95
N SER A 98 4.97 18.48 2.21
CA SER A 98 4.92 19.40 3.36
C SER A 98 5.46 18.83 4.68
N ASP A 99 6.07 17.66 4.65
CA ASP A 99 6.48 16.94 5.88
C ASP A 99 5.29 16.76 6.86
N LEU A 100 4.13 16.37 6.28
CA LEU A 100 2.84 16.17 6.95
C LEU A 100 2.19 17.42 7.55
N SER A 101 2.78 18.61 7.38
CA SER A 101 2.27 19.84 7.97
C SER A 101 0.98 20.36 7.34
N ASP A 102 0.66 19.94 6.11
CA ASP A 102 -0.57 20.32 5.41
C ASP A 102 -1.83 19.60 5.91
N GLY A 103 -1.66 18.53 6.71
CA GLY A 103 -2.77 17.73 7.22
C GLY A 103 -3.61 17.02 6.16
N LYS A 104 -3.17 16.99 4.90
CA LYS A 104 -3.92 16.42 3.77
C LYS A 104 -3.73 14.92 3.64
N PHE A 105 -3.86 14.21 4.75
CA PHE A 105 -3.79 12.75 4.79
C PHE A 105 -4.83 12.17 5.73
N ILE A 106 -5.10 10.87 5.58
CA ILE A 106 -6.03 10.14 6.45
C ILE A 106 -5.29 9.80 7.73
N SER A 107 -5.60 10.50 8.83
CA SER A 107 -4.89 10.31 10.10
C SER A 107 -5.46 9.15 10.90
N ALA A 108 -4.58 8.23 11.31
CA ALA A 108 -4.87 7.17 12.27
C ALA A 108 -4.61 7.57 13.73
N LYS A 109 -4.16 8.80 13.97
CA LYS A 109 -3.82 9.28 15.32
C LYS A 109 -4.99 9.12 16.28
N ASP A 110 -4.72 8.55 17.44
CA ASP A 110 -5.69 8.30 18.51
C ASP A 110 -6.89 7.43 18.10
N LYS A 111 -6.78 6.64 17.01
CA LYS A 111 -7.82 5.74 16.52
C LYS A 111 -7.54 4.28 16.86
N ASN A 112 -8.59 3.51 17.04
CA ASN A 112 -8.52 2.05 16.94
C ASN A 112 -8.71 1.68 15.46
N VAL A 113 -7.73 1.03 14.86
CA VAL A 113 -7.71 0.77 13.42
C VAL A 113 -7.85 -0.72 13.15
N ILE A 114 -8.65 -1.05 12.16
CA ILE A 114 -8.75 -2.41 11.61
C ILE A 114 -8.21 -2.38 10.18
N VAL A 115 -7.21 -3.21 9.91
CA VAL A 115 -6.67 -3.46 8.57
C VAL A 115 -7.24 -4.77 8.05
N ILE A 116 -7.95 -4.74 6.93
CA ILE A 116 -8.57 -5.92 6.32
C ILE A 116 -7.67 -6.43 5.21
N GLY A 117 -7.05 -7.58 5.45
CA GLY A 117 -6.10 -8.25 4.56
C GLY A 117 -4.72 -8.43 5.19
N GLY A 118 -4.18 -9.64 5.06
CA GLY A 118 -2.91 -10.06 5.69
C GLY A 118 -1.67 -9.94 4.81
N GLY A 119 -1.78 -9.41 3.58
CA GLY A 119 -0.65 -9.27 2.65
C GLY A 119 0.26 -8.07 2.95
N ASP A 120 1.29 -7.90 2.10
CA ASP A 120 2.32 -6.85 2.26
C ASP A 120 1.72 -5.43 2.37
N THR A 121 0.69 -5.13 1.57
CA THR A 121 0.00 -3.83 1.65
C THR A 121 -0.68 -3.63 3.02
N GLY A 122 -1.24 -4.69 3.59
CA GLY A 122 -1.81 -4.65 4.94
C GLY A 122 -0.74 -4.39 6.00
N ASN A 123 0.43 -5.03 5.88
CA ASN A 123 1.58 -4.77 6.74
C ASN A 123 2.05 -3.30 6.63
N ASP A 124 2.13 -2.76 5.43
CA ASP A 124 2.46 -1.35 5.19
C ASP A 124 1.47 -0.40 5.88
N CYS A 125 0.17 -0.75 5.87
CA CYS A 125 -0.85 0.01 6.60
C CYS A 125 -0.67 -0.10 8.12
N VAL A 126 -0.36 -1.28 8.66
CA VAL A 126 -0.09 -1.48 10.09
C VAL A 126 1.04 -0.56 10.55
N GLY A 127 2.20 -0.62 9.90
CA GLY A 127 3.34 0.23 10.23
C GLY A 127 3.05 1.73 10.08
N THR A 128 2.27 2.12 9.07
CA THR A 128 1.85 3.52 8.88
C THR A 128 0.92 3.99 9.99
N CYS A 129 -0.05 3.16 10.42
CA CYS A 129 -0.95 3.49 11.52
C CYS A 129 -0.20 3.71 12.84
N ILE A 130 0.80 2.88 13.13
CA ILE A 130 1.65 3.04 14.32
C ILE A 130 2.37 4.38 14.29
N ARG A 131 2.96 4.75 13.15
CA ARG A 131 3.66 6.04 12.97
C ARG A 131 2.74 7.24 13.03
N HIS A 132 1.47 7.07 12.72
CA HIS A 132 0.45 8.10 12.97
C HIS A 132 0.07 8.22 14.46
N GLY A 133 0.49 7.31 15.33
CA GLY A 133 0.12 7.29 16.74
C GLY A 133 -1.28 6.73 16.99
N CYS A 134 -1.65 5.64 16.33
CA CYS A 134 -2.92 4.96 16.60
C CYS A 134 -2.97 4.38 18.02
N LYS A 135 -4.18 4.26 18.59
CA LYS A 135 -4.39 3.61 19.91
C LYS A 135 -4.19 2.11 19.85
N SER A 136 -4.64 1.51 18.76
CA SER A 136 -4.49 0.09 18.49
C SER A 136 -4.59 -0.17 16.99
N VAL A 137 -3.99 -1.26 16.54
CA VAL A 137 -4.17 -1.76 15.18
C VAL A 137 -4.42 -3.28 15.22
N THR A 138 -5.42 -3.71 14.49
CA THR A 138 -5.75 -5.13 14.30
C THR A 138 -5.76 -5.44 12.82
N GLN A 139 -5.10 -6.51 12.41
CA GLN A 139 -5.04 -6.96 11.01
C GLN A 139 -5.84 -8.25 10.84
N LEU A 140 -6.86 -8.25 9.99
CA LEU A 140 -7.69 -9.43 9.73
C LEU A 140 -7.12 -10.20 8.53
N GLU A 141 -6.86 -11.50 8.72
CA GLU A 141 -6.42 -12.40 7.68
C GLU A 141 -7.44 -13.53 7.49
N MET A 142 -7.97 -13.66 6.29
CA MET A 142 -8.98 -14.69 5.98
C MET A 142 -8.39 -16.09 5.95
N MET A 143 -7.10 -16.22 5.66
CA MET A 143 -6.42 -17.51 5.62
C MET A 143 -6.03 -17.97 7.02
N PRO A 144 -5.90 -19.29 7.25
CA PRO A 144 -5.33 -19.79 8.49
C PRO A 144 -3.85 -19.38 8.61
N LYS A 145 -3.36 -19.28 9.84
CA LYS A 145 -1.94 -19.00 10.09
C LYS A 145 -1.09 -20.08 9.41
N ALA A 146 -0.13 -19.69 8.61
CA ALA A 146 0.86 -20.61 8.06
C ALA A 146 1.74 -21.17 9.19
N PRO A 147 2.36 -22.36 9.01
CA PRO A 147 3.23 -22.93 9.99
C PRO A 147 4.49 -22.09 10.21
N ASP A 148 5.07 -22.14 11.39
CA ASP A 148 6.30 -21.39 11.70
C ASP A 148 7.54 -22.00 11.03
N THR A 149 7.48 -23.30 10.68
CA THR A 149 8.54 -24.03 9.98
C THR A 149 8.03 -24.68 8.70
N ARG A 150 8.94 -24.94 7.77
CA ARG A 150 8.63 -25.58 6.49
C ARG A 150 8.07 -27.00 6.71
N ARG A 151 6.97 -27.32 6.05
CA ARG A 151 6.38 -28.66 6.06
C ARG A 151 7.14 -29.61 5.11
N GLU A 152 7.08 -30.92 5.37
CA GLU A 152 7.62 -31.94 4.46
C GLU A 152 7.00 -31.90 3.07
N SER A 153 5.71 -31.54 2.97
CA SER A 153 4.98 -31.36 1.70
C SER A 153 5.39 -30.09 0.92
N ASN A 154 6.27 -29.26 1.49
CA ASN A 154 6.79 -28.05 0.86
C ASN A 154 8.34 -28.03 0.96
N PRO A 155 9.03 -29.00 0.31
CA PRO A 155 10.50 -29.10 0.41
C PRO A 155 11.20 -28.01 -0.39
N TRP A 156 12.46 -27.74 -0.08
CA TRP A 156 13.34 -26.97 -0.94
C TRP A 156 13.48 -27.65 -2.32
N PRO A 157 13.49 -26.95 -3.46
CA PRO A 157 13.67 -25.50 -3.63
C PRO A 157 12.36 -24.71 -3.74
N GLN A 158 11.21 -25.27 -3.42
CA GLN A 158 9.94 -24.56 -3.45
C GLN A 158 9.97 -23.32 -2.54
N TRP A 159 9.18 -22.30 -2.89
CA TRP A 159 9.00 -21.15 -2.01
C TRP A 159 8.45 -21.57 -0.65
N PRO A 160 9.04 -21.13 0.46
CA PRO A 160 8.60 -21.55 1.79
C PRO A 160 7.21 -20.98 2.13
N LEU A 161 6.26 -21.87 2.38
CA LEU A 161 4.91 -21.53 2.83
C LEU A 161 4.86 -21.47 4.36
N VAL A 162 5.64 -20.56 4.95
CA VAL A 162 5.75 -20.34 6.40
C VAL A 162 5.20 -19.00 6.81
N CYS A 163 4.82 -18.88 8.08
CA CYS A 163 4.40 -17.63 8.66
C CYS A 163 5.59 -16.66 8.68
N LYS A 164 5.43 -15.53 8.01
CA LYS A 164 6.38 -14.43 8.09
C LYS A 164 5.81 -13.33 8.96
N THR A 165 6.65 -12.79 9.83
CA THR A 165 6.37 -11.54 10.51
C THR A 165 7.21 -10.47 9.83
N ASP A 166 6.58 -9.44 9.29
CA ASP A 166 7.24 -8.36 8.59
C ASP A 166 7.28 -7.12 9.50
N TYR A 167 8.01 -6.11 9.10
CA TYR A 167 8.37 -4.93 9.91
C TYR A 167 7.17 -4.26 10.61
N GLY A 168 6.01 -4.13 9.96
CA GLY A 168 4.84 -3.49 10.57
C GLY A 168 4.20 -4.34 11.68
N GLN A 169 4.19 -5.68 11.51
CA GLN A 169 3.74 -6.58 12.56
C GLN A 169 4.75 -6.63 13.72
N GLU A 170 6.07 -6.63 13.43
CA GLU A 170 7.11 -6.56 14.45
C GLU A 170 7.01 -5.28 15.27
N GLU A 171 6.78 -4.14 14.63
CA GLU A 171 6.53 -2.87 15.30
C GLU A 171 5.27 -2.90 16.17
N ALA A 172 4.18 -3.51 15.67
CA ALA A 172 2.96 -3.67 16.46
C ALA A 172 3.21 -4.51 17.72
N ILE A 173 3.97 -5.60 17.59
CA ILE A 173 4.38 -6.42 18.74
C ILE A 173 5.21 -5.59 19.73
N ALA A 174 6.16 -4.80 19.24
CA ALA A 174 7.00 -3.97 20.10
C ALA A 174 6.21 -2.86 20.83
N VAL A 175 5.24 -2.25 20.16
CA VAL A 175 4.45 -1.12 20.72
C VAL A 175 3.29 -1.59 21.58
N PHE A 176 2.56 -2.63 21.15
CA PHE A 176 1.33 -3.08 21.80
C PHE A 176 1.47 -4.39 22.58
N GLY A 177 2.62 -5.08 22.48
CA GLY A 177 2.89 -6.32 23.22
C GLY A 177 2.26 -7.57 22.63
N HIS A 178 1.65 -7.52 21.43
CA HIS A 178 1.03 -8.67 20.77
C HIS A 178 1.02 -8.53 19.25
N ASP A 179 0.95 -9.67 18.56
CA ASP A 179 0.77 -9.73 17.11
C ASP A 179 -0.58 -9.10 16.71
N PRO A 180 -0.62 -8.15 15.78
CA PRO A 180 -1.86 -7.49 15.38
C PRO A 180 -2.79 -8.39 14.56
N ARG A 181 -2.32 -9.55 14.09
CA ARG A 181 -3.04 -10.41 13.15
C ARG A 181 -4.06 -11.31 13.85
N ILE A 182 -5.27 -11.34 13.29
CA ILE A 182 -6.31 -12.31 13.61
C ILE A 182 -6.57 -13.12 12.34
N TYR A 183 -6.26 -14.42 12.41
CA TYR A 183 -6.38 -15.34 11.29
C TYR A 183 -7.79 -15.94 11.18
N THR A 184 -8.09 -16.53 10.02
CA THR A 184 -9.37 -17.21 9.71
C THR A 184 -10.57 -16.29 9.94
N THR A 185 -10.36 -14.98 9.70
CA THR A 185 -11.35 -13.94 10.01
C THR A 185 -11.57 -13.04 8.81
N THR A 186 -12.84 -12.79 8.51
CA THR A 186 -13.28 -11.85 7.47
C THR A 186 -14.41 -10.97 8.00
N VAL A 187 -14.73 -9.92 7.22
CA VAL A 187 -15.80 -8.98 7.57
C VAL A 187 -17.13 -9.49 7.06
N LYS A 188 -18.11 -9.59 7.92
CA LYS A 188 -19.50 -9.91 7.59
C LYS A 188 -20.32 -8.65 7.26
N GLU A 189 -20.14 -7.61 8.05
CA GLU A 189 -20.84 -6.33 7.92
C GLU A 189 -20.07 -5.20 8.60
N PHE A 190 -20.31 -3.96 8.17
CA PHE A 190 -19.86 -2.75 8.85
C PHE A 190 -21.08 -2.10 9.52
N LYS A 191 -21.01 -1.91 10.82
CA LYS A 191 -22.09 -1.25 11.56
C LYS A 191 -21.81 0.25 11.65
N LYS A 192 -22.77 1.05 11.21
CA LYS A 192 -22.72 2.51 11.31
C LYS A 192 -23.13 2.94 12.71
N ASP A 193 -22.38 3.83 13.33
CA ASP A 193 -22.85 4.51 14.53
C ASP A 193 -24.05 5.39 14.18
N LYS A 194 -25.02 5.43 15.08
CA LYS A 194 -26.26 6.22 14.92
C LYS A 194 -26.05 7.70 15.29
N LYS A 195 -24.80 8.19 15.26
CA LYS A 195 -24.49 9.60 15.54
C LYS A 195 -24.43 10.41 14.27
#